data_f7399663511813591b676b3760abcb2f
#
_entry.id   f7399663511813591b676b3760abcb2f
#
_cell.length_a   1.000
_cell.length_b   1.000
_cell.length_c   1.000
_cell.angle_alpha   90.00
_cell.angle_beta   90.00
_cell.angle_gamma   90.00
#
_symmetry.space_group_name_H-M   'P 1'
#
loop_
_entity.id
_entity.type
_entity.pdbx_description
1 polymer ?
#
loop_
_entity_poly.entity_id
_entity_poly.type
_entity_poly.pdbx_seq_one_letter_code
_entity_poly.pdbx_strand_id
1 'polypeptide(L)'
;MAGQSLSVVMKLGGARPLHGSSIGKLFAAFNPDLETRVLSASAATLEQFTRFTLTNRDALTQELKAIRERGYSVTDGESVEGITGLATPVFDATGTVNAAVHISAPRGRLAPDRLPLVLTEMLSTSRAISEQLGATGEFIAERSLTEIAELERARTEDP
;
A
#
# COMPACT_ATOMS: atom_id res chain seq x y z
N MET A 1 14.12 -27.64 -17.19
CA MET A 1 14.30 -26.41 -16.37
C MET A 1 13.28 -26.45 -15.25
N ALA A 2 13.73 -26.76 -14.03
CA ALA A 2 12.83 -26.82 -12.88
C ALA A 2 12.43 -25.37 -12.54
N GLY A 3 11.13 -25.05 -12.69
CA GLY A 3 10.57 -23.79 -12.26
C GLY A 3 10.72 -23.68 -10.75
N GLN A 4 11.51 -22.71 -10.27
CA GLN A 4 11.54 -22.37 -8.86
C GLN A 4 10.14 -21.88 -8.48
N SER A 5 9.38 -22.73 -7.76
CA SER A 5 8.13 -22.29 -7.15
C SER A 5 8.47 -21.37 -5.97
N LEU A 6 8.35 -20.07 -6.18
CA LEU A 6 8.46 -19.12 -5.08
C LEU A 6 7.21 -19.30 -4.18
N SER A 7 7.42 -19.87 -3.00
CA SER A 7 6.37 -19.98 -1.98
C SER A 7 6.46 -18.79 -1.04
N VAL A 8 5.42 -17.96 -1.04
CA VAL A 8 5.28 -16.87 -0.06
C VAL A 8 4.61 -17.45 1.18
N VAL A 9 5.38 -17.75 2.21
CA VAL A 9 4.86 -18.22 3.50
C VAL A 9 4.56 -17.03 4.38
N MET A 10 3.28 -16.79 4.65
CA MET A 10 2.85 -15.77 5.61
C MET A 10 2.50 -16.43 6.94
N LYS A 11 3.15 -15.98 8.03
CA LYS A 11 2.81 -16.42 9.38
C LYS A 11 1.48 -15.77 9.80
N LEU A 12 0.45 -16.58 10.02
CA LEU A 12 -0.82 -16.11 10.55
C LEU A 12 -0.63 -15.50 11.95
N GLY A 13 -1.28 -14.35 12.19
CA GLY A 13 -1.17 -13.62 13.45
C GLY A 13 0.14 -12.85 13.65
N GLY A 14 1.03 -12.84 12.65
CA GLY A 14 2.24 -12.03 12.68
C GLY A 14 1.93 -10.53 12.52
N ALA A 15 2.54 -9.68 13.34
CA ALA A 15 2.49 -8.23 13.15
C ALA A 15 3.14 -7.82 11.83
N ARG A 16 2.56 -6.85 11.14
CA ARG A 16 3.16 -6.24 9.95
C ARG A 16 3.74 -4.87 10.32
N PRO A 17 4.95 -4.54 9.86
CA PRO A 17 5.52 -3.23 10.15
C PRO A 17 4.73 -2.13 9.46
N LEU A 18 4.43 -1.05 10.19
CA LEU A 18 3.67 0.09 9.66
C LEU A 18 4.41 0.81 8.53
N HIS A 19 5.74 0.89 8.60
CA HIS A 19 6.55 1.63 7.61
C HIS A 19 7.05 0.78 6.44
N GLY A 20 7.14 -0.54 6.61
CA GLY A 20 7.75 -1.43 5.61
C GLY A 20 6.77 -2.28 4.81
N SER A 21 5.46 -2.16 5.04
CA SER A 21 4.45 -2.92 4.29
C SER A 21 3.39 -2.01 3.66
N SER A 22 2.85 -2.41 2.51
CA SER A 22 1.80 -1.63 1.83
C SER A 22 0.56 -1.44 2.70
N ILE A 23 0.12 -2.48 3.39
CA ILE A 23 -1.03 -2.39 4.29
C ILE A 23 -0.71 -1.52 5.52
N GLY A 24 0.50 -1.61 6.07
CA GLY A 24 0.94 -0.78 7.20
C GLY A 24 0.99 0.71 6.84
N LYS A 25 1.61 1.04 5.71
CA LYS A 25 1.65 2.41 5.19
C LYS A 25 0.25 2.95 4.86
N LEU A 26 -0.63 2.11 4.30
CA LEU A 26 -2.00 2.52 4.04
C LEU A 26 -2.71 2.94 5.32
N PHE A 27 -2.70 2.09 6.35
CA PHE A 27 -3.32 2.43 7.63
C PHE A 27 -2.66 3.65 8.28
N ALA A 28 -1.32 3.77 8.25
CA ALA A 28 -0.64 4.95 8.77
C ALA A 28 -1.02 6.23 8.01
N ALA A 29 -1.24 6.15 6.69
CA ALA A 29 -1.65 7.28 5.88
C ALA A 29 -3.05 7.81 6.21
N PHE A 30 -3.98 6.93 6.59
CA PHE A 30 -5.38 7.28 6.85
C PHE A 30 -5.77 7.33 8.33
N ASN A 31 -4.84 7.05 9.24
CA ASN A 31 -5.06 7.09 10.69
C ASN A 31 -4.01 7.98 11.36
N PRO A 32 -4.40 9.17 11.91
CA PRO A 32 -3.47 10.12 12.51
C PRO A 32 -2.66 9.56 13.69
N ASP A 33 -3.25 8.65 14.48
CA ASP A 33 -2.55 8.04 15.62
C ASP A 33 -1.44 7.07 15.14
N LEU A 34 -1.73 6.31 14.09
CA LEU A 34 -0.73 5.42 13.48
C LEU A 34 0.34 6.22 12.73
N GLU A 35 -0.03 7.31 12.04
CA GLU A 35 0.92 8.23 11.42
C GLU A 35 1.86 8.81 12.49
N THR A 36 1.31 9.35 13.55
CA THR A 36 2.09 9.88 14.68
C THR A 36 3.01 8.81 15.26
N ARG A 37 2.50 7.61 15.48
CA ARG A 37 3.28 6.49 16.02
C ARG A 37 4.46 6.11 15.14
N VAL A 38 4.27 6.01 13.84
CA VAL A 38 5.33 5.60 12.91
C VAL A 38 6.34 6.72 12.68
N LEU A 39 5.91 7.98 12.64
CA LEU A 39 6.78 9.13 12.43
C LEU A 39 7.50 9.60 13.71
N SER A 40 6.97 9.32 14.91
CA SER A 40 7.65 9.59 16.17
C SER A 40 8.70 8.55 16.53
N ALA A 41 8.68 7.38 15.88
CA ALA A 41 9.72 6.39 16.02
C ALA A 41 11.09 7.02 15.67
N SER A 42 12.09 6.84 16.52
CA SER A 42 13.46 7.32 16.20
C SER A 42 13.98 6.58 14.97
N ALA A 43 14.90 7.17 14.22
CA ALA A 43 15.56 6.49 13.09
C ALA A 43 16.15 5.13 13.49
N ALA A 44 16.50 4.97 14.77
CA ALA A 44 16.95 3.70 15.35
C ALA A 44 15.81 2.66 15.53
N THR A 45 14.55 3.05 15.40
CA THR A 45 13.38 2.17 15.58
C THR A 45 12.66 1.83 14.28
N LEU A 46 13.01 2.47 13.16
CA LEU A 46 12.54 2.07 11.84
C LEU A 46 13.44 0.95 11.31
N GLU A 47 13.06 -0.28 11.60
CA GLU A 47 13.81 -1.46 11.20
C GLU A 47 13.94 -1.56 9.68
N GLN A 48 15.15 -1.81 9.22
CA GLN A 48 15.42 -2.07 7.81
C GLN A 48 15.26 -3.57 7.52
N PHE A 49 14.14 -3.96 6.92
CA PHE A 49 13.86 -5.35 6.56
C PHE A 49 14.59 -5.79 5.29
N THR A 50 14.74 -4.86 4.35
CA THR A 50 15.48 -5.02 3.11
C THR A 50 16.21 -3.71 2.79
N ARG A 51 17.08 -3.73 1.79
CA ARG A 51 17.72 -2.50 1.30
C ARG A 51 16.74 -1.47 0.72
N PHE A 52 15.50 -1.88 0.42
CA PHE A 52 14.45 -1.02 -0.14
C PHE A 52 13.51 -0.44 0.92
N THR A 53 13.61 -0.88 2.18
CA THR A 53 12.76 -0.37 3.26
C THR A 53 12.99 1.13 3.46
N LEU A 54 11.91 1.93 3.48
CA LEU A 54 11.99 3.35 3.83
C LEU A 54 12.25 3.48 5.33
N THR A 55 13.45 3.96 5.68
CA THR A 55 13.87 4.22 7.06
C THR A 55 14.07 5.70 7.37
N ASN A 56 14.02 6.56 6.35
CA ASN A 56 14.10 8.01 6.48
C ASN A 56 12.70 8.59 6.78
N ARG A 57 12.60 9.42 7.83
CA ARG A 57 11.33 10.01 8.28
C ARG A 57 10.70 10.92 7.23
N ASP A 58 11.49 11.76 6.58
CA ASP A 58 10.98 12.74 5.62
C ASP A 58 10.44 12.02 4.38
N ALA A 59 11.18 11.02 3.88
CA ALA A 59 10.72 10.18 2.77
C ALA A 59 9.44 9.41 3.14
N LEU A 60 9.35 8.88 4.36
CA LEU A 60 8.14 8.20 4.84
C LEU A 60 6.96 9.16 4.97
N THR A 61 7.18 10.38 5.46
CA THR A 61 6.15 11.43 5.54
C THR A 61 5.60 11.77 4.16
N GLN A 62 6.47 11.94 3.18
CA GLN A 62 6.07 12.20 1.78
C GLN A 62 5.30 11.02 1.19
N GLU A 63 5.75 9.80 1.45
CA GLU A 63 5.06 8.60 0.98
C GLU A 63 3.65 8.47 1.58
N LEU A 64 3.48 8.72 2.89
CA LEU A 64 2.17 8.68 3.53
C LEU A 64 1.23 9.76 2.95
N LYS A 65 1.75 10.95 2.68
CA LYS A 65 0.99 12.02 1.99
C LYS A 65 0.59 11.58 0.59
N ALA A 66 1.52 11.04 -0.20
CA ALA A 66 1.26 10.56 -1.55
C ALA A 66 0.21 9.42 -1.57
N ILE A 67 0.24 8.51 -0.58
CA ILE A 67 -0.79 7.47 -0.42
C ILE A 67 -2.18 8.07 -0.22
N ARG A 68 -2.32 9.11 0.62
CA ARG A 68 -3.60 9.81 0.80
C ARG A 68 -4.10 10.45 -0.49
N GLU A 69 -3.21 11.06 -1.25
CA GLU A 69 -3.54 11.76 -2.49
C GLU A 69 -3.93 10.80 -3.61
N ARG A 70 -3.19 9.71 -3.79
CA ARG A 70 -3.48 8.72 -4.85
C ARG A 70 -4.55 7.70 -4.46
N GLY A 71 -4.80 7.48 -3.15
CA GLY A 71 -5.83 6.57 -2.65
C GLY A 71 -5.40 5.10 -2.56
N TYR A 72 -4.11 4.78 -2.69
CA TYR A 72 -3.60 3.40 -2.58
C TYR A 72 -2.13 3.39 -2.18
N SER A 73 -1.66 2.26 -1.66
CA SER A 73 -0.27 2.02 -1.28
C SER A 73 0.35 0.93 -2.13
N VAL A 74 1.59 1.15 -2.56
CA VAL A 74 2.43 0.17 -3.27
C VAL A 74 3.77 0.07 -2.55
N THR A 75 4.23 -1.15 -2.28
CA THR A 75 5.59 -1.42 -1.81
C THR A 75 6.26 -2.41 -2.74
N ASP A 76 7.51 -2.18 -3.07
CA ASP A 76 8.28 -3.08 -3.93
C ASP A 76 9.56 -3.54 -3.22
N GLY A 77 9.50 -4.74 -2.70
CA GLY A 77 10.62 -5.36 -2.01
C GLY A 77 10.91 -4.81 -0.60
N GLU A 78 10.08 -3.94 -0.03
CA GLU A 78 10.37 -3.26 1.22
C GLU A 78 10.28 -4.16 2.47
N SER A 79 9.34 -5.11 2.51
CA SER A 79 9.22 -6.09 3.60
C SER A 79 10.01 -7.37 3.31
N VAL A 80 9.99 -7.80 2.04
CA VAL A 80 10.66 -9.00 1.54
C VAL A 80 11.12 -8.73 0.12
N GLU A 81 12.39 -8.92 -0.17
CA GLU A 81 12.93 -8.71 -1.52
C GLU A 81 12.19 -9.56 -2.56
N GLY A 82 11.89 -8.95 -3.70
CA GLY A 82 11.18 -9.63 -4.79
C GLY A 82 9.67 -9.76 -4.61
N ILE A 83 9.10 -9.23 -3.51
CA ILE A 83 7.66 -9.20 -3.27
C ILE A 83 7.13 -7.78 -3.44
N THR A 84 6.10 -7.63 -4.24
CA THR A 84 5.32 -6.39 -4.37
C THR A 84 4.04 -6.50 -3.55
N GLY A 85 3.77 -5.48 -2.75
CA GLY A 85 2.56 -5.35 -1.94
C GLY A 85 1.70 -4.19 -2.42
N LEU A 86 0.38 -4.43 -2.52
CA LEU A 86 -0.63 -3.44 -2.89
C LEU A 86 -1.67 -3.37 -1.77
N ALA A 87 -2.16 -2.17 -1.45
CA ALA A 87 -3.27 -2.00 -0.52
C ALA A 87 -4.16 -0.83 -0.94
N THR A 88 -5.48 -1.03 -0.87
CA THR A 88 -6.49 -0.01 -1.12
C THR A 88 -7.43 0.12 0.08
N PRO A 89 -7.86 1.36 0.46
CA PRO A 89 -8.61 1.59 1.69
C PRO A 89 -10.08 1.18 1.54
N VAL A 90 -10.64 0.66 2.61
CA VAL A 90 -12.09 0.45 2.78
C VAL A 90 -12.56 1.40 3.86
N PHE A 91 -13.46 2.32 3.48
CA PHE A 91 -14.04 3.34 4.36
C PHE A 91 -15.35 2.86 4.96
N ASP A 92 -15.64 3.26 6.17
CA ASP A 92 -16.97 3.14 6.77
C ASP A 92 -17.82 4.40 6.55
N ALA A 93 -19.04 4.42 7.10
CA ALA A 93 -19.98 5.54 7.00
C ALA A 93 -19.46 6.86 7.60
N THR A 94 -18.42 6.81 8.43
CA THR A 94 -17.79 7.99 9.05
C THR A 94 -16.60 8.52 8.27
N GLY A 95 -16.22 7.84 7.18
CA GLY A 95 -15.00 8.14 6.42
C GLY A 95 -13.72 7.61 7.07
N THR A 96 -13.85 6.71 8.06
CA THR A 96 -12.70 6.08 8.69
C THR A 96 -12.29 4.83 7.90
N VAL A 97 -10.98 4.65 7.72
CA VAL A 97 -10.42 3.43 7.11
C VAL A 97 -10.26 2.34 8.17
N ASN A 98 -11.19 1.39 8.18
CA ASN A 98 -11.22 0.27 9.14
C ASN A 98 -10.76 -1.06 8.55
N ALA A 99 -10.70 -1.16 7.22
CA ALA A 99 -10.25 -2.34 6.51
C ALA A 99 -9.47 -1.95 5.26
N ALA A 100 -8.87 -2.93 4.60
CA ALA A 100 -8.16 -2.74 3.34
C ALA A 100 -8.29 -3.98 2.45
N VAL A 101 -8.37 -3.79 1.14
CA VAL A 101 -8.09 -4.85 0.18
C VAL A 101 -6.58 -4.89 -0.04
N HIS A 102 -5.97 -6.06 0.12
CA HIS A 102 -4.53 -6.22 0.07
C HIS A 102 -4.10 -7.39 -0.81
N ILE A 103 -3.09 -7.17 -1.62
CA ILE A 103 -2.41 -8.19 -2.41
C ILE A 103 -0.92 -8.16 -2.10
N SER A 104 -0.33 -9.35 -1.95
CA SER A 104 1.11 -9.55 -1.84
C SER A 104 1.50 -10.63 -2.82
N ALA A 105 2.38 -10.32 -3.77
CA ALA A 105 2.75 -11.24 -4.84
C ALA A 105 4.21 -11.09 -5.25
N PRO A 106 4.82 -12.14 -5.84
CA PRO A 106 6.11 -12.00 -6.48
C PRO A 106 6.10 -10.87 -7.52
N ARG A 107 7.16 -10.05 -7.53
CA ARG A 107 7.32 -8.89 -8.44
C ARG A 107 7.00 -9.22 -9.91
N GLY A 108 7.44 -10.37 -10.39
CA GLY A 108 7.19 -10.79 -11.77
C GLY A 108 5.72 -11.04 -12.12
N ARG A 109 4.83 -11.18 -11.11
CA ARG A 109 3.38 -11.30 -11.32
C ARG A 109 2.65 -9.95 -11.31
N LEU A 110 3.28 -8.94 -10.71
CA LEU A 110 2.82 -7.55 -10.64
C LEU A 110 3.80 -6.65 -11.40
N ALA A 111 4.11 -7.03 -12.64
CA ALA A 111 4.97 -6.23 -13.51
C ALA A 111 4.34 -4.86 -13.80
N PRO A 112 5.14 -3.82 -14.14
CA PRO A 112 4.67 -2.44 -14.30
C PRO A 112 3.50 -2.26 -15.28
N ASP A 113 3.41 -3.11 -16.30
CA ASP A 113 2.32 -3.11 -17.28
C ASP A 113 1.00 -3.68 -16.74
N ARG A 114 1.07 -4.56 -15.73
CA ARG A 114 -0.11 -5.18 -15.09
C ARG A 114 -0.57 -4.44 -13.84
N LEU A 115 0.32 -3.72 -13.20
CA LEU A 115 0.06 -3.05 -11.93
C LEU A 115 -1.13 -2.10 -11.98
N PRO A 116 -1.28 -1.20 -13.00
CA PRO A 116 -2.44 -0.31 -13.08
C PRO A 116 -3.77 -1.05 -13.17
N LEU A 117 -3.84 -2.14 -13.94
CA LEU A 117 -5.05 -2.94 -14.06
C LEU A 117 -5.44 -3.57 -12.72
N VAL A 118 -4.47 -4.17 -12.02
CA VAL A 118 -4.73 -4.78 -10.70
C VAL A 118 -5.17 -3.73 -9.68
N LEU A 119 -4.55 -2.56 -9.66
CA LEU A 119 -4.95 -1.44 -8.78
C LEU A 119 -6.36 -0.94 -9.11
N THR A 120 -6.74 -0.84 -10.37
CA THR A 120 -8.10 -0.47 -10.79
C THR A 120 -9.13 -1.43 -10.22
N GLU A 121 -8.92 -2.73 -10.35
CA GLU A 121 -9.80 -3.76 -9.80
C GLU A 121 -9.86 -3.74 -8.27
N MET A 122 -8.72 -3.53 -7.62
CA MET A 122 -8.66 -3.39 -6.15
C MET A 122 -9.42 -2.16 -5.66
N LEU A 123 -9.27 -1.01 -6.32
CA LEU A 123 -10.01 0.21 -5.97
C LEU A 123 -11.51 0.04 -6.19
N SER A 124 -11.93 -0.59 -7.29
CA SER A 124 -13.34 -0.92 -7.55
C SER A 124 -13.91 -1.83 -6.46
N THR A 125 -13.17 -2.86 -6.06
CA THR A 125 -13.54 -3.76 -4.97
C THR A 125 -13.65 -3.04 -3.62
N SER A 126 -12.64 -2.23 -3.28
CA SER A 126 -12.63 -1.43 -2.04
C SER A 126 -13.81 -0.45 -1.99
N ARG A 127 -14.13 0.17 -3.12
CA ARG A 127 -15.29 1.06 -3.27
C ARG A 127 -16.58 0.31 -3.00
N ALA A 128 -16.80 -0.82 -3.66
CA ALA A 128 -18.03 -1.61 -3.48
C ALA A 128 -18.22 -2.05 -2.02
N ILE A 129 -17.15 -2.45 -1.34
CA ILE A 129 -17.20 -2.80 0.08
C ILE A 129 -17.51 -1.55 0.93
N SER A 130 -16.85 -0.43 0.66
CA SER A 130 -17.07 0.84 1.39
C SER A 130 -18.51 1.33 1.28
N GLU A 131 -19.11 1.25 0.08
CA GLU A 131 -20.52 1.59 -0.16
C GLU A 131 -21.47 0.69 0.67
N GLN A 132 -21.17 -0.61 0.77
CA GLN A 132 -21.93 -1.53 1.64
C GLN A 132 -21.78 -1.21 3.13
N LEU A 133 -20.65 -0.61 3.54
CA LEU A 133 -20.42 -0.12 4.90
C LEU A 133 -20.98 1.29 5.14
N GLY A 134 -21.69 1.86 4.17
CA GLY A 134 -22.35 3.15 4.27
C GLY A 134 -21.45 4.34 3.96
N ALA A 135 -20.26 4.14 3.41
CA ALA A 135 -19.43 5.25 2.96
C ALA A 135 -20.08 5.97 1.77
N THR A 136 -19.92 7.28 1.72
CA THR A 136 -20.38 8.12 0.60
C THR A 136 -19.26 8.36 -0.41
N GLY A 137 -19.60 8.74 -1.64
CA GLY A 137 -18.62 9.07 -2.68
C GLY A 137 -17.61 10.17 -2.31
N GLU A 138 -17.90 10.95 -1.25
CA GLU A 138 -16.99 11.98 -0.74
C GLU A 138 -15.67 11.39 -0.21
N PHE A 139 -15.70 10.19 0.34
CA PHE A 139 -14.51 9.52 0.90
C PHE A 139 -13.79 8.63 -0.11
N ILE A 140 -14.45 8.27 -1.20
CA ILE A 140 -13.98 7.26 -2.14
C ILE A 140 -13.44 7.94 -3.39
N ALA A 141 -12.11 7.92 -3.57
CA ALA A 141 -11.50 8.42 -4.79
C ALA A 141 -11.85 7.52 -5.99
N GLU A 142 -12.45 8.11 -7.02
CA GLU A 142 -12.57 7.46 -8.32
C GLU A 142 -11.31 7.71 -9.14
N ARG A 143 -10.73 6.64 -9.65
CA ARG A 143 -9.55 6.71 -10.50
C ARG A 143 -9.74 5.85 -11.74
N SER A 144 -9.55 6.43 -12.89
CA SER A 144 -9.53 5.70 -14.16
C SER A 144 -8.23 4.89 -14.30
N LEU A 145 -8.25 3.86 -15.13
CA LEU A 145 -7.06 3.08 -15.48
C LEU A 145 -5.93 3.98 -16.01
N THR A 146 -6.27 5.01 -16.79
CA THR A 146 -5.31 5.95 -17.36
C THR A 146 -4.62 6.77 -16.27
N GLU A 147 -5.39 7.34 -15.32
CA GLU A 147 -4.84 8.09 -14.19
C GLU A 147 -3.91 7.22 -13.32
N ILE A 148 -4.31 5.98 -13.05
CA ILE A 148 -3.47 5.05 -12.29
C ILE A 148 -2.17 4.74 -13.04
N ALA A 149 -2.26 4.52 -14.36
CA ALA A 149 -1.08 4.26 -15.17
C ALA A 149 -0.10 5.45 -15.20
N GLU A 150 -0.63 6.68 -15.22
CA GLU A 150 0.17 7.91 -15.13
C GLU A 150 0.82 8.07 -13.76
N LEU A 151 0.07 7.85 -12.67
CA LEU A 151 0.58 7.91 -11.31
C LEU A 151 1.69 6.88 -11.06
N GLU A 152 1.52 5.64 -11.53
CA GLU A 152 2.54 4.61 -11.36
C GLU A 152 3.79 4.86 -12.20
N ARG A 153 3.64 5.47 -13.37
CA ARG A 153 4.79 5.90 -14.18
C ARG A 153 5.59 7.00 -13.46
N ALA A 154 4.91 8.04 -12.98
CA ALA A 154 5.54 9.11 -12.22
C ALA A 154 6.24 8.59 -10.94
N ARG A 155 5.61 7.65 -10.22
CA ARG A 155 6.19 7.05 -9.00
C ARG A 155 7.49 6.27 -9.27
N THR A 156 7.65 5.68 -10.44
CA THR A 156 8.83 4.89 -10.80
C THR A 156 9.95 5.71 -11.47
N GLU A 157 9.64 6.92 -11.94
CA GLU A 157 10.59 7.83 -12.58
C GLU A 157 11.23 8.80 -11.57
N ASP A 158 10.67 8.97 -10.37
CA ASP A 158 11.22 9.79 -9.30
C ASP A 158 12.09 8.89 -8.39
N PRO A 159 13.45 9.05 -8.43
CA PRO A 159 14.39 8.14 -7.76
C PRO A 159 14.49 8.35 -6.24
#